data_84c737bfd31e8be6132d2957c6531d13
#
_entry.id   84c737bfd31e8be6132d2957c6531d13
#
_cell.length_a   1.000
_cell.length_b   1.000
_cell.length_c   1.000
_cell.angle_alpha   90.00
_cell.angle_beta   90.00
_cell.angle_gamma   90.00
#
_symmetry.space_group_name_H-M   'P 1'
#
loop_
_entity.id
_entity.type
_entity.pdbx_description
1 polymer ?
#
loop_
_entity_poly.entity_id
_entity_poly.type
_entity_poly.pdbx_seq_one_letter_code
_entity_poly.pdbx_strand_id
1 'polypeptide(L)'
;MYLEVESNKGNRYLFDGLSNEIYSLKPDFKITAGASRNSLGLPNIERFVTPDSQTESKLNNLAKTLIIELTEQCNLRCTYCVFDDAYSKERSHSSTKLNISLAKEKIYNFFCRAKEDAYIIFYGGEPLLEFKEIIELTNYTKSLFSERVKFSFTTNGMALTEDKFDFLIENDFLITVSLDGFKKNHDSKRITINGNPSWDRIMSNLEKIKSYNSYFYDSKIIINSVINSIEDLENINYEINHNLLLIGKEIRFSFPIQD
;
A
#
# COMPACT_ATOMS: atom_id res chain seq x y z
N MET A 1 -7.39 13.46 -17.30
CA MET A 1 -8.82 13.14 -17.01
C MET A 1 -9.32 14.22 -16.07
N TYR A 2 -10.50 14.79 -16.36
CA TYR A 2 -11.12 15.81 -15.51
C TYR A 2 -12.36 15.21 -14.87
N LEU A 3 -12.53 15.45 -13.57
CA LEU A 3 -13.72 15.05 -12.81
C LEU A 3 -14.39 16.31 -12.28
N GLU A 4 -15.66 16.50 -12.63
CA GLU A 4 -16.48 17.55 -12.03
C GLU A 4 -17.13 17.02 -10.76
N VAL A 5 -17.02 17.78 -9.68
CA VAL A 5 -17.58 17.43 -8.35
C VAL A 5 -18.42 18.59 -7.85
N GLU A 6 -19.60 18.29 -7.33
CA GLU A 6 -20.45 19.25 -6.66
C GLU A 6 -20.49 18.98 -5.16
N SER A 7 -20.25 20.00 -4.35
CA SER A 7 -20.33 19.90 -2.90
C SER A 7 -21.79 19.93 -2.40
N ASN A 8 -22.04 19.46 -1.20
CA ASN A 8 -23.33 19.51 -0.54
C ASN A 8 -23.91 20.95 -0.38
N LYS A 9 -23.10 21.98 -0.64
CA LYS A 9 -23.49 23.40 -0.63
C LYS A 9 -23.73 23.95 -2.04
N GLY A 10 -23.74 23.11 -3.08
CA GLY A 10 -23.92 23.50 -4.47
C GLY A 10 -22.71 24.16 -5.14
N ASN A 11 -21.54 24.16 -4.50
CA ASN A 11 -20.32 24.64 -5.13
C ASN A 11 -19.75 23.57 -6.06
N ARG A 12 -19.36 23.99 -7.27
CA ARG A 12 -18.82 23.11 -8.29
C ARG A 12 -17.30 23.24 -8.37
N TYR A 13 -16.64 22.09 -8.55
CA TYR A 13 -15.19 21.99 -8.64
C TYR A 13 -14.79 21.10 -9.80
N LEU A 14 -13.62 21.40 -10.38
CA LEU A 14 -12.97 20.55 -11.37
C LEU A 14 -11.72 19.96 -10.74
N PHE A 15 -11.68 18.65 -10.62
CA PHE A 15 -10.45 17.92 -10.31
C PHE A 15 -9.71 17.59 -11.61
N ASP A 16 -8.46 18.01 -11.69
CA ASP A 16 -7.57 17.70 -12.79
C ASP A 16 -6.61 16.56 -12.40
N GLY A 17 -6.90 15.37 -12.90
CA GLY A 17 -6.10 14.18 -12.61
C GLY A 17 -4.69 14.18 -13.21
N LEU A 18 -4.32 15.19 -14.02
CA LEU A 18 -2.94 15.35 -14.51
C LEU A 18 -2.08 16.18 -13.57
N SER A 19 -2.64 17.27 -13.00
CA SER A 19 -1.93 18.12 -12.02
C SER A 19 -2.19 17.72 -10.58
N ASN A 20 -3.18 16.87 -10.34
CA ASN A 20 -3.72 16.54 -9.02
C ASN A 20 -4.23 17.77 -8.25
N GLU A 21 -4.74 18.77 -8.97
CA GLU A 21 -5.24 20.03 -8.43
C GLU A 21 -6.76 20.12 -8.53
N ILE A 22 -7.36 20.90 -7.62
CA ILE A 22 -8.79 21.17 -7.59
C ILE A 22 -9.02 22.65 -7.90
N TYR A 23 -9.84 22.94 -8.91
CA TYR A 23 -10.22 24.27 -9.33
C TYR A 23 -11.68 24.55 -8.99
N SER A 24 -11.98 25.70 -8.41
CA SER A 24 -13.35 26.15 -8.20
C SER A 24 -13.96 26.61 -9.52
N LEU A 25 -15.14 26.10 -9.86
CA LEU A 25 -15.86 26.48 -11.08
C LEU A 25 -16.90 27.56 -10.74
N LYS A 26 -17.05 28.52 -11.67
CA LYS A 26 -18.17 29.45 -11.60
C LYS A 26 -19.50 28.72 -11.86
N PRO A 27 -20.62 29.19 -11.31
CA PRO A 27 -21.91 28.50 -11.43
C PRO A 27 -22.37 28.28 -12.90
N ASP A 28 -22.03 29.20 -13.78
CA ASP A 28 -22.38 29.21 -15.20
C ASP A 28 -21.35 28.50 -16.11
N PHE A 29 -20.23 28.04 -15.54
CA PHE A 29 -19.19 27.41 -16.31
C PHE A 29 -19.61 26.00 -16.77
N LYS A 30 -19.57 25.76 -18.09
CA LYS A 30 -19.92 24.46 -18.68
C LYS A 30 -18.66 23.75 -19.18
N ILE A 31 -18.48 22.52 -18.75
CA ILE A 31 -17.43 21.63 -19.27
C ILE A 31 -18.02 20.86 -20.44
N THR A 32 -17.44 21.02 -21.63
CA THR A 32 -17.83 20.25 -22.81
C THR A 32 -17.04 18.94 -22.88
N ALA A 33 -17.69 17.86 -23.31
CA ALA A 33 -17.00 16.59 -23.55
C ALA A 33 -15.82 16.79 -24.52
N GLY A 34 -14.64 16.31 -24.11
CA GLY A 34 -13.40 16.48 -24.87
C GLY A 34 -12.69 17.83 -24.66
N ALA A 35 -13.09 18.64 -23.67
CA ALA A 35 -12.44 19.91 -23.37
C ALA A 35 -10.94 19.72 -23.12
N SER A 36 -10.11 20.56 -23.76
CA SER A 36 -8.67 20.63 -23.54
C SER A 36 -8.34 21.56 -22.36
N ARG A 37 -7.14 21.46 -21.77
CA ARG A 37 -6.68 22.37 -20.73
C ARG A 37 -6.77 23.83 -21.14
N ASN A 38 -6.38 24.14 -22.38
CA ASN A 38 -6.44 25.50 -22.94
C ASN A 38 -7.89 26.02 -23.02
N SER A 39 -8.84 25.18 -23.44
CA SER A 39 -10.25 25.57 -23.50
C SER A 39 -10.89 25.75 -22.10
N LEU A 40 -10.30 25.17 -21.05
CA LEU A 40 -10.72 25.33 -19.67
C LEU A 40 -9.98 26.47 -18.95
N GLY A 41 -9.03 27.16 -19.62
CA GLY A 41 -8.21 28.21 -19.03
C GLY A 41 -7.24 27.69 -17.95
N LEU A 42 -6.94 26.39 -17.96
CA LEU A 42 -6.01 25.79 -17.02
C LEU A 42 -4.56 25.97 -17.50
N PRO A 43 -3.60 26.10 -16.59
CA PRO A 43 -2.19 26.22 -16.95
C PRO A 43 -1.75 25.02 -17.79
N ASN A 44 -0.96 25.26 -18.85
CA ASN A 44 -0.35 24.15 -19.57
C ASN A 44 0.57 23.39 -18.63
N ILE A 45 0.27 22.10 -18.43
CA ILE A 45 1.26 21.19 -17.88
C ILE A 45 2.10 20.77 -19.08
N GLU A 46 3.37 21.15 -19.09
CA GLU A 46 4.32 20.47 -19.96
C GLU A 46 4.20 18.98 -19.65
N ARG A 47 3.74 18.19 -20.62
CA ARG A 47 3.77 16.73 -20.49
C ARG A 47 5.13 16.38 -19.96
N PHE A 48 5.18 15.43 -19.02
CA PHE A 48 6.42 14.84 -18.53
C PHE A 48 7.35 14.60 -19.72
N VAL A 49 8.14 15.60 -20.03
CA VAL A 49 9.32 15.44 -20.86
C VAL A 49 10.16 14.47 -20.07
N THR A 50 10.68 13.45 -20.71
CA THR A 50 11.71 12.61 -20.10
C THR A 50 12.68 13.57 -19.39
N PRO A 51 12.81 13.47 -18.07
CA PRO A 51 13.58 14.45 -17.30
C PRO A 51 14.95 14.58 -17.96
N ASP A 52 15.42 15.79 -18.16
CA ASP A 52 16.81 15.97 -18.54
C ASP A 52 17.72 15.37 -17.45
N SER A 53 18.99 15.13 -17.78
CA SER A 53 19.92 14.47 -16.86
C SER A 53 20.06 15.19 -15.51
N GLN A 54 19.81 16.50 -15.45
CA GLN A 54 19.83 17.27 -14.20
C GLN A 54 18.54 17.05 -13.39
N THR A 55 17.38 17.01 -14.02
CA THR A 55 16.09 16.72 -13.38
C THR A 55 16.06 15.27 -12.93
N GLU A 56 16.54 14.33 -13.75
CA GLU A 56 16.68 12.93 -13.39
C GLU A 56 17.63 12.74 -12.19
N SER A 57 18.75 13.45 -12.16
CA SER A 57 19.67 13.44 -11.03
C SER A 57 19.05 14.01 -9.76
N LYS A 58 18.24 15.08 -9.84
CA LYS A 58 17.53 15.64 -8.70
C LYS A 58 16.45 14.69 -8.19
N LEU A 59 15.66 14.08 -9.06
CA LEU A 59 14.61 13.12 -8.71
C LEU A 59 15.21 11.85 -8.07
N ASN A 60 16.29 11.33 -8.61
CA ASN A 60 16.99 10.17 -8.06
C ASN A 60 17.56 10.45 -6.66
N ASN A 61 17.97 11.69 -6.36
CA ASN A 61 18.45 12.08 -5.04
C ASN A 61 17.33 12.27 -4.01
N LEU A 62 16.07 12.38 -4.44
CA LEU A 62 14.90 12.56 -3.58
C LEU A 62 14.18 11.23 -3.28
N ALA A 63 14.46 10.18 -4.04
CA ALA A 63 13.81 8.89 -3.86
C ALA A 63 14.27 8.25 -2.54
N LYS A 64 13.34 8.13 -1.59
CA LYS A 64 13.57 7.53 -0.26
C LYS A 64 12.96 6.13 -0.12
N THR A 65 12.29 5.64 -1.14
CA THR A 65 11.55 4.37 -1.07
C THR A 65 11.72 3.59 -2.36
N LEU A 66 12.07 2.32 -2.22
CA LEU A 66 12.06 1.32 -3.28
C LEU A 66 10.98 0.28 -2.96
N ILE A 67 9.96 0.19 -3.81
CA ILE A 67 8.93 -0.84 -3.69
C ILE A 67 9.33 -2.03 -4.54
N ILE A 68 9.33 -3.23 -3.94
CA ILE A 68 9.69 -4.48 -4.60
C ILE A 68 8.49 -5.42 -4.53
N GLU A 69 7.90 -5.68 -5.68
CA GLU A 69 6.84 -6.67 -5.82
C GLU A 69 7.44 -8.07 -5.94
N LEU A 70 7.22 -8.90 -4.90
CA LEU A 70 7.84 -10.22 -4.79
C LEU A 70 7.11 -11.28 -5.62
N THR A 71 5.78 -11.18 -5.67
CA THR A 71 4.91 -12.17 -6.31
C THR A 71 3.54 -11.58 -6.61
N GLU A 72 2.89 -12.08 -7.64
CA GLU A 72 1.48 -11.81 -7.92
C GLU A 72 0.55 -12.81 -7.20
N GLN A 73 1.11 -13.84 -6.57
CA GLN A 73 0.32 -14.81 -5.81
C GLN A 73 -0.21 -14.22 -4.51
N CYS A 74 -1.44 -14.58 -4.17
CA CYS A 74 -2.05 -14.26 -2.88
C CYS A 74 -2.91 -15.45 -2.42
N ASN A 75 -2.93 -15.70 -1.12
CA ASN A 75 -3.76 -16.71 -0.48
C ASN A 75 -5.18 -16.21 -0.16
N LEU A 76 -5.48 -14.94 -0.44
CA LEU A 76 -6.83 -14.37 -0.37
C LEU A 76 -7.37 -14.00 -1.76
N ARG A 77 -8.69 -13.79 -1.83
CA ARG A 77 -9.44 -13.23 -2.95
C ARG A 77 -10.36 -12.14 -2.41
N CYS A 78 -9.76 -10.97 -2.13
CA CYS A 78 -10.51 -9.83 -1.60
C CYS A 78 -11.37 -9.21 -2.70
N THR A 79 -12.61 -8.87 -2.40
CA THR A 79 -13.61 -8.38 -3.37
C THR A 79 -13.26 -7.05 -4.05
N TYR A 80 -12.31 -6.31 -3.49
CA TYR A 80 -11.83 -5.01 -4.00
C TYR A 80 -10.34 -5.06 -4.39
N CYS A 81 -9.79 -6.26 -4.61
CA CYS A 81 -8.36 -6.42 -4.86
C CYS A 81 -7.97 -5.83 -6.22
N VAL A 82 -6.92 -5.00 -6.25
CA VAL A 82 -6.38 -4.43 -7.49
C VAL A 82 -5.75 -5.49 -8.42
N PHE A 83 -5.52 -6.71 -7.92
CA PHE A 83 -5.07 -7.86 -8.69
C PHE A 83 -6.23 -8.72 -9.20
N ASP A 84 -7.49 -8.32 -8.95
CA ASP A 84 -8.66 -9.00 -9.49
C ASP A 84 -8.87 -8.61 -10.95
N ASP A 85 -9.18 -9.59 -11.80
CA ASP A 85 -9.43 -9.39 -13.24
C ASP A 85 -10.58 -8.40 -13.52
N ALA A 86 -11.43 -8.11 -12.53
CA ALA A 86 -12.50 -7.12 -12.62
C ALA A 86 -11.98 -5.67 -12.68
N TYR A 87 -10.77 -5.38 -12.17
CA TYR A 87 -10.27 -4.00 -12.02
C TYR A 87 -9.14 -3.63 -12.97
N SER A 88 -8.46 -4.59 -13.57
CA SER A 88 -7.31 -4.26 -14.43
C SER A 88 -6.95 -5.40 -15.38
N LYS A 89 -6.78 -5.06 -16.65
CA LYS A 89 -6.14 -5.95 -17.62
C LYS A 89 -4.61 -6.06 -17.40
N GLU A 90 -4.05 -5.29 -16.48
CA GLU A 90 -2.62 -5.14 -16.27
C GLU A 90 -2.09 -5.92 -15.06
N ARG A 91 -2.97 -6.31 -14.13
CA ARG A 91 -2.61 -7.08 -12.93
C ARG A 91 -3.61 -8.19 -12.67
N SER A 92 -3.11 -9.40 -12.51
CA SER A 92 -3.92 -10.57 -12.15
C SER A 92 -3.18 -11.41 -11.12
N HIS A 93 -3.92 -12.25 -10.39
CA HIS A 93 -3.30 -13.27 -9.54
C HIS A 93 -2.63 -14.34 -10.40
N SER A 94 -1.36 -14.19 -10.68
CA SER A 94 -0.56 -15.13 -11.47
C SER A 94 0.49 -15.85 -10.62
N SER A 95 1.20 -16.80 -11.22
CA SER A 95 2.35 -17.45 -10.60
C SER A 95 3.66 -16.70 -10.80
N THR A 96 3.62 -15.48 -11.33
CA THR A 96 4.80 -14.65 -11.56
C THR A 96 5.50 -14.34 -10.25
N LYS A 97 6.81 -14.53 -10.25
CA LYS A 97 7.70 -14.25 -9.13
C LYS A 97 8.81 -13.32 -9.54
N LEU A 98 9.33 -12.60 -8.57
CA LEU A 98 10.45 -11.69 -8.73
C LEU A 98 11.72 -12.44 -9.22
N ASN A 99 12.44 -11.83 -10.15
CA ASN A 99 13.80 -12.24 -10.44
C ASN A 99 14.74 -11.65 -9.38
N ILE A 100 15.26 -12.49 -8.50
CA ILE A 100 16.09 -12.08 -7.35
C ILE A 100 17.40 -11.42 -7.79
N SER A 101 18.03 -11.90 -8.85
CA SER A 101 19.27 -11.28 -9.35
C SER A 101 19.03 -9.86 -9.85
N LEU A 102 17.94 -9.65 -10.59
CA LEU A 102 17.53 -8.33 -11.04
C LEU A 102 17.17 -7.42 -9.85
N ALA A 103 16.46 -7.94 -8.85
CA ALA A 103 16.11 -7.20 -7.65
C ALA A 103 17.35 -6.71 -6.91
N LYS A 104 18.35 -7.56 -6.72
CA LYS A 104 19.64 -7.19 -6.11
C LYS A 104 20.36 -6.08 -6.89
N GLU A 105 20.39 -6.17 -8.22
CA GLU A 105 20.94 -5.11 -9.07
C GLU A 105 20.20 -3.78 -8.86
N LYS A 106 18.87 -3.79 -8.84
CA LYS A 106 18.07 -2.57 -8.65
C LYS A 106 18.21 -1.99 -7.24
N ILE A 107 18.27 -2.83 -6.21
CA ILE A 107 18.58 -2.42 -4.84
C ILE A 107 19.94 -1.72 -4.79
N TYR A 108 20.98 -2.35 -5.34
CA TYR A 108 22.31 -1.77 -5.38
C TYR A 108 22.31 -0.38 -6.06
N ASN A 109 21.74 -0.29 -7.25
CA ASN A 109 21.66 0.95 -8.01
C ASN A 109 20.87 2.05 -7.28
N PHE A 110 19.79 1.68 -6.58
CA PHE A 110 18.98 2.60 -5.79
C PHE A 110 19.78 3.18 -4.63
N PHE A 111 20.41 2.34 -3.81
CA PHE A 111 21.16 2.78 -2.63
C PHE A 111 22.47 3.49 -2.96
N CYS A 112 23.11 3.19 -4.09
CA CYS A 112 24.25 3.96 -4.57
C CYS A 112 23.89 5.42 -4.90
N ARG A 113 22.64 5.69 -5.24
CA ARG A 113 22.11 7.04 -5.56
C ARG A 113 21.48 7.72 -4.36
N ALA A 114 20.87 6.98 -3.44
CA ALA A 114 20.25 7.50 -2.25
C ALA A 114 21.28 8.13 -1.32
N LYS A 115 21.10 9.40 -0.96
CA LYS A 115 22.02 10.15 -0.06
C LYS A 115 21.70 9.99 1.42
N GLU A 116 20.45 9.64 1.74
CA GLU A 116 19.92 9.48 3.09
C GLU A 116 19.45 8.05 3.33
N ASP A 117 18.98 7.79 4.53
CA ASP A 117 18.28 6.55 4.86
C ASP A 117 17.10 6.33 3.94
N ALA A 118 16.93 5.11 3.48
CA ALA A 118 15.88 4.78 2.54
C ALA A 118 15.14 3.49 2.94
N TYR A 119 13.92 3.35 2.44
CA TYR A 119 13.06 2.22 2.71
C TYR A 119 13.06 1.24 1.54
N ILE A 120 13.08 -0.05 1.87
CA ILE A 120 12.60 -1.11 0.98
C ILE A 120 11.23 -1.55 1.48
N ILE A 121 10.23 -1.45 0.60
CA ILE A 121 8.89 -1.93 0.86
C ILE A 121 8.66 -3.19 0.04
N PHE A 122 8.55 -4.34 0.69
CA PHE A 122 8.13 -5.56 0.03
C PHE A 122 6.62 -5.56 -0.17
N TYR A 123 6.19 -5.86 -1.37
CA TYR A 123 4.81 -5.79 -1.82
C TYR A 123 4.47 -6.97 -2.74
N GLY A 124 3.24 -6.98 -3.26
CA GLY A 124 2.77 -7.96 -4.22
C GLY A 124 1.35 -8.45 -3.89
N GLY A 125 0.99 -9.64 -4.32
CA GLY A 125 -0.24 -10.30 -3.88
C GLY A 125 -0.21 -10.49 -2.36
N GLU A 126 0.60 -11.44 -1.88
CA GLU A 126 0.91 -11.59 -0.45
C GLU A 126 2.43 -11.82 -0.27
N PRO A 127 3.19 -10.82 0.20
CA PRO A 127 4.64 -10.92 0.27
C PRO A 127 5.15 -12.02 1.22
N LEU A 128 4.41 -12.36 2.28
CA LEU A 128 4.83 -13.42 3.22
C LEU A 128 4.77 -14.83 2.63
N LEU A 129 4.22 -15.02 1.42
CA LEU A 129 4.34 -16.29 0.67
C LEU A 129 5.76 -16.49 0.13
N GLU A 130 6.50 -15.40 -0.08
CA GLU A 130 7.88 -15.38 -0.56
C GLU A 130 8.84 -14.93 0.56
N PHE A 131 8.65 -15.45 1.78
CA PHE A 131 9.43 -15.00 2.94
C PHE A 131 10.92 -15.31 2.83
N LYS A 132 11.31 -16.35 2.11
CA LYS A 132 12.70 -16.67 1.83
C LYS A 132 13.38 -15.57 1.02
N GLU A 133 12.68 -15.02 0.05
CA GLU A 133 13.12 -13.91 -0.79
C GLU A 133 13.24 -12.62 0.04
N ILE A 134 12.32 -12.39 0.98
CA ILE A 134 12.45 -11.28 1.95
C ILE A 134 13.75 -11.42 2.75
N ILE A 135 14.03 -12.60 3.30
CA ILE A 135 15.27 -12.87 4.05
C ILE A 135 16.50 -12.61 3.17
N GLU A 136 16.50 -13.15 1.96
CA GLU A 136 17.65 -13.03 1.03
C GLU A 136 17.93 -11.58 0.67
N LEU A 137 16.90 -10.82 0.28
CA LEU A 137 17.06 -9.42 -0.12
C LEU A 137 17.40 -8.51 1.06
N THR A 138 16.83 -8.78 2.24
CA THR A 138 17.16 -8.06 3.48
C THR A 138 18.63 -8.24 3.84
N ASN A 139 19.10 -9.49 3.91
CA ASN A 139 20.49 -9.80 4.24
C ASN A 139 21.46 -9.21 3.20
N TYR A 140 21.15 -9.33 1.91
CA TYR A 140 21.91 -8.71 0.84
C TYR A 140 22.02 -7.20 1.03
N THR A 141 20.91 -6.54 1.28
CA THR A 141 20.89 -5.08 1.40
C THR A 141 21.65 -4.62 2.64
N LYS A 142 21.46 -5.27 3.78
CA LYS A 142 22.17 -4.95 5.03
C LYS A 142 23.68 -5.18 4.92
N SER A 143 24.10 -6.21 4.20
CA SER A 143 25.53 -6.47 4.01
C SER A 143 26.26 -5.36 3.25
N LEU A 144 25.55 -4.59 2.42
CA LEU A 144 26.13 -3.52 1.60
C LEU A 144 25.88 -2.12 2.20
N PHE A 145 24.72 -1.89 2.82
CA PHE A 145 24.25 -0.55 3.18
C PHE A 145 23.97 -0.39 4.68
N SER A 146 24.06 -1.49 5.43
CA SER A 146 23.99 -1.50 6.90
C SER A 146 22.78 -0.74 7.46
N GLU A 147 23.01 0.26 8.34
CA GLU A 147 21.97 1.02 9.05
C GLU A 147 21.17 1.99 8.17
N ARG A 148 21.60 2.21 6.92
CA ARG A 148 20.93 3.15 5.99
C ARG A 148 19.63 2.60 5.41
N VAL A 149 19.30 1.35 5.67
CA VAL A 149 18.11 0.71 5.13
C VAL A 149 17.09 0.42 6.21
N LYS A 150 15.84 0.73 5.93
CA LYS A 150 14.67 0.34 6.72
C LYS A 150 13.75 -0.52 5.87
N PHE A 151 13.15 -1.53 6.49
CA PHE A 151 12.32 -2.50 5.80
C PHE A 151 10.88 -2.39 6.24
N SER A 152 9.98 -2.55 5.28
CA SER A 152 8.55 -2.69 5.58
C SER A 152 7.86 -3.60 4.57
N PHE A 153 6.68 -4.07 4.92
CA PHE A 153 5.75 -4.72 4.00
C PHE A 153 4.31 -4.52 4.43
N THR A 154 3.40 -4.70 3.46
CA THR A 154 1.98 -4.81 3.72
C THR A 154 1.56 -6.25 3.52
N THR A 155 0.82 -6.81 4.48
CA THR A 155 0.38 -8.21 4.46
C THR A 155 -1.10 -8.33 4.81
N ASN A 156 -1.73 -9.39 4.34
CA ASN A 156 -3.06 -9.78 4.81
C ASN A 156 -3.04 -10.47 6.19
N GLY A 157 -1.87 -10.71 6.77
CA GLY A 157 -1.68 -11.26 8.11
C GLY A 157 -1.89 -12.78 8.25
N MET A 158 -2.41 -13.48 7.23
CA MET A 158 -2.67 -14.92 7.30
C MET A 158 -1.39 -15.76 7.47
N ALA A 159 -0.30 -15.31 6.86
CA ALA A 159 1.01 -15.97 6.89
C ALA A 159 1.99 -15.34 7.89
N LEU A 160 1.55 -14.44 8.76
CA LEU A 160 2.36 -13.84 9.84
C LEU A 160 2.44 -14.82 11.02
N THR A 161 3.27 -15.84 10.89
CA THR A 161 3.41 -16.96 11.82
C THR A 161 4.70 -16.90 12.64
N GLU A 162 4.76 -17.62 13.75
CA GLU A 162 5.82 -17.56 14.77
C GLU A 162 7.23 -17.80 14.21
N ASP A 163 7.36 -18.65 13.20
CA ASP A 163 8.62 -18.96 12.50
C ASP A 163 9.27 -17.75 11.82
N LYS A 164 8.58 -16.63 11.72
CA LYS A 164 9.05 -15.40 11.09
C LYS A 164 9.42 -14.31 12.11
N PHE A 165 8.94 -14.43 13.34
CA PHE A 165 9.00 -13.33 14.31
C PHE A 165 10.42 -12.89 14.63
N ASP A 166 11.33 -13.82 14.90
CA ASP A 166 12.72 -13.48 15.22
C ASP A 166 13.35 -12.62 14.12
N PHE A 167 13.25 -13.07 12.87
CA PHE A 167 13.83 -12.36 11.75
C PHE A 167 13.22 -10.96 11.57
N LEU A 168 11.91 -10.83 11.72
CA LEU A 168 11.21 -9.55 11.56
C LEU A 168 11.57 -8.55 12.67
N ILE A 169 11.70 -9.04 13.90
CA ILE A 169 12.09 -8.25 15.08
C ILE A 169 13.55 -7.83 14.98
N GLU A 170 14.47 -8.75 14.70
CA GLU A 170 15.91 -8.48 14.57
C GLU A 170 16.25 -7.49 13.45
N ASN A 171 15.41 -7.44 12.41
CA ASN A 171 15.58 -6.53 11.29
C ASN A 171 14.67 -5.31 11.35
N ASP A 172 14.02 -5.05 12.48
CA ASP A 172 13.21 -3.87 12.78
C ASP A 172 12.14 -3.55 11.71
N PHE A 173 11.47 -4.57 11.20
CA PHE A 173 10.46 -4.42 10.15
C PHE A 173 9.26 -3.61 10.61
N LEU A 174 8.84 -2.64 9.79
CA LEU A 174 7.53 -1.99 9.92
C LEU A 174 6.49 -2.81 9.13
N ILE A 175 5.48 -3.31 9.82
CA ILE A 175 4.50 -4.23 9.23
C ILE A 175 3.13 -3.59 9.19
N THR A 176 2.55 -3.46 8.01
CA THR A 176 1.17 -3.02 7.83
C THR A 176 0.28 -4.23 7.61
N VAL A 177 -0.65 -4.47 8.53
CA VAL A 177 -1.60 -5.58 8.45
C VAL A 177 -2.95 -5.07 7.95
N SER A 178 -3.46 -5.70 6.90
CA SER A 178 -4.75 -5.36 6.31
C SER A 178 -5.90 -5.97 7.10
N LEU A 179 -6.74 -5.12 7.73
CA LEU A 179 -7.86 -5.56 8.56
C LEU A 179 -9.05 -4.60 8.41
N ASP A 180 -10.20 -5.08 7.92
CA ASP A 180 -11.35 -4.25 7.59
C ASP A 180 -12.45 -4.35 8.67
N GLY A 181 -12.63 -3.29 9.46
CA GLY A 181 -13.69 -3.19 10.44
C GLY A 181 -13.72 -4.35 11.44
N PHE A 182 -14.90 -4.89 11.72
CA PHE A 182 -15.08 -6.06 12.58
C PHE A 182 -15.23 -7.36 11.76
N LYS A 183 -15.17 -8.50 12.45
CA LYS A 183 -15.13 -9.83 11.85
C LYS A 183 -16.11 -10.06 10.69
N LYS A 184 -17.40 -9.75 10.87
CA LYS A 184 -18.41 -9.97 9.82
C LYS A 184 -18.10 -9.17 8.54
N ASN A 185 -17.67 -7.92 8.72
CA ASN A 185 -17.35 -7.03 7.61
C ASN A 185 -16.08 -7.49 6.90
N HIS A 186 -15.03 -7.81 7.67
CA HIS A 186 -13.78 -8.34 7.16
C HIS A 186 -14.01 -9.64 6.35
N ASP A 187 -14.66 -10.62 6.95
CA ASP A 187 -14.87 -11.95 6.38
C ASP A 187 -15.82 -11.95 5.16
N SER A 188 -16.62 -10.90 4.98
CA SER A 188 -17.42 -10.73 3.76
C SER A 188 -16.61 -10.25 2.55
N LYS A 189 -15.43 -9.64 2.80
CA LYS A 189 -14.60 -8.99 1.77
C LYS A 189 -13.27 -9.72 1.56
N ARG A 190 -12.64 -10.21 2.64
CA ARG A 190 -11.30 -10.83 2.64
C ARG A 190 -11.39 -12.33 2.86
N ILE A 191 -11.80 -13.03 1.82
CA ILE A 191 -11.94 -14.49 1.82
C ILE A 191 -10.68 -15.16 1.26
N THR A 192 -10.41 -16.38 1.71
CA THR A 192 -9.36 -17.21 1.14
C THR A 192 -9.72 -17.67 -0.28
N ILE A 193 -8.76 -18.21 -1.02
CA ILE A 193 -8.98 -18.82 -2.34
C ILE A 193 -10.11 -19.86 -2.31
N ASN A 194 -10.28 -20.55 -1.18
CA ASN A 194 -11.31 -21.60 -0.98
C ASN A 194 -12.62 -21.03 -0.41
N GLY A 195 -12.80 -19.70 -0.34
CA GLY A 195 -14.01 -19.07 0.18
C GLY A 195 -14.13 -19.06 1.70
N ASN A 196 -13.10 -19.44 2.45
CA ASN A 196 -13.13 -19.45 3.92
C ASN A 196 -12.83 -18.06 4.49
N PRO A 197 -13.39 -17.72 5.68
CA PRO A 197 -13.08 -16.48 6.41
C PRO A 197 -11.61 -16.43 6.83
N SER A 198 -11.09 -15.21 7.01
CA SER A 198 -9.68 -14.98 7.35
C SER A 198 -9.45 -14.30 8.71
N TRP A 199 -10.46 -13.65 9.28
CA TRP A 199 -10.37 -12.85 10.50
C TRP A 199 -9.73 -13.60 11.67
N ASP A 200 -10.28 -14.75 12.05
CA ASP A 200 -9.83 -15.46 13.25
C ASP A 200 -8.36 -15.87 13.17
N ARG A 201 -7.91 -16.25 11.98
CA ARG A 201 -6.50 -16.58 11.75
C ARG A 201 -5.61 -15.36 11.90
N ILE A 202 -6.02 -14.22 11.35
CA ILE A 202 -5.25 -12.97 11.42
C ILE A 202 -5.17 -12.50 12.88
N MET A 203 -6.30 -12.47 13.59
CA MET A 203 -6.35 -12.06 14.99
C MET A 203 -5.49 -12.98 15.88
N SER A 204 -5.54 -14.29 15.66
CA SER A 204 -4.67 -15.24 16.36
C SER A 204 -3.18 -14.96 16.09
N ASN A 205 -2.79 -14.64 14.87
CA ASN A 205 -1.41 -14.29 14.53
C ASN A 205 -0.99 -12.97 15.20
N LEU A 206 -1.88 -11.96 15.26
CA LEU A 206 -1.63 -10.69 15.96
C LEU A 206 -1.48 -10.90 17.48
N GLU A 207 -2.29 -11.76 18.07
CA GLU A 207 -2.18 -12.12 19.49
C GLU A 207 -0.85 -12.80 19.80
N LYS A 208 -0.41 -13.71 18.96
CA LYS A 208 0.86 -14.42 19.09
C LYS A 208 2.05 -13.48 19.02
N ILE A 209 2.13 -12.59 18.04
CA ILE A 209 3.25 -11.65 17.95
C ILE A 209 3.24 -10.64 19.09
N LYS A 210 2.06 -10.20 19.57
CA LYS A 210 1.93 -9.36 20.76
C LYS A 210 2.44 -10.07 22.02
N SER A 211 2.07 -11.35 22.19
CA SER A 211 2.53 -12.17 23.31
C SER A 211 4.02 -12.47 23.23
N TYR A 212 4.55 -12.62 22.02
CA TYR A 212 5.97 -12.89 21.78
C TYR A 212 6.84 -11.67 22.06
N ASN A 213 6.45 -10.48 21.55
CA ASN A 213 7.13 -9.21 21.78
C ASN A 213 6.14 -8.04 21.73
N SER A 214 5.63 -7.63 22.88
CA SER A 214 4.64 -6.55 22.97
C SER A 214 5.17 -5.21 22.50
N TYR A 215 6.44 -4.89 22.78
CA TYR A 215 7.05 -3.64 22.31
C TYR A 215 7.12 -3.57 20.79
N PHE A 216 7.56 -4.64 20.14
CA PHE A 216 7.56 -4.72 18.66
C PHE A 216 6.14 -4.61 18.12
N TYR A 217 5.20 -5.35 18.70
CA TYR A 217 3.79 -5.26 18.31
C TYR A 217 3.28 -3.82 18.40
N ASP A 218 3.52 -3.14 19.51
CA ASP A 218 2.97 -1.80 19.74
C ASP A 218 3.63 -0.74 18.85
N SER A 219 4.91 -0.86 18.56
CA SER A 219 5.69 0.14 17.81
C SER A 219 5.81 -0.13 16.30
N LYS A 220 5.65 -1.39 15.85
CA LYS A 220 5.95 -1.79 14.47
C LYS A 220 4.78 -2.39 13.70
N ILE A 221 3.69 -2.74 14.36
CA ILE A 221 2.48 -3.20 13.68
C ILE A 221 1.51 -2.04 13.47
N ILE A 222 1.17 -1.77 12.23
CA ILE A 222 0.18 -0.77 11.80
C ILE A 222 -0.99 -1.54 11.18
N ILE A 223 -2.21 -1.05 11.39
CA ILE A 223 -3.40 -1.60 10.76
C ILE A 223 -3.77 -0.73 9.56
N ASN A 224 -4.11 -1.35 8.43
CA ASN A 224 -4.70 -0.67 7.28
C ASN A 224 -6.09 -1.24 7.00
N SER A 225 -7.08 -0.36 6.94
CA SER A 225 -8.47 -0.71 6.66
C SER A 225 -8.93 -0.09 5.35
N VAL A 226 -9.58 -0.88 4.50
CA VAL A 226 -10.20 -0.39 3.27
C VAL A 226 -11.63 0.05 3.58
N ILE A 227 -11.91 1.31 3.31
CA ILE A 227 -13.21 1.96 3.59
C ILE A 227 -13.98 2.10 2.28
N ASN A 228 -15.12 1.42 2.18
CA ASN A 228 -16.05 1.51 1.04
C ASN A 228 -17.33 2.29 1.41
N SER A 229 -17.61 2.45 2.71
CA SER A 229 -18.84 3.05 3.20
C SER A 229 -18.63 3.73 4.55
N ILE A 230 -19.62 4.53 4.98
CA ILE A 230 -19.65 5.10 6.33
C ILE A 230 -19.74 3.98 7.39
N GLU A 231 -20.47 2.91 7.09
CA GLU A 231 -20.57 1.75 7.97
C GLU A 231 -19.20 1.10 8.22
N ASP A 232 -18.33 1.00 7.21
CA ASP A 232 -16.95 0.50 7.38
C ASP A 232 -16.17 1.37 8.38
N LEU A 233 -16.33 2.69 8.28
CA LEU A 233 -15.68 3.63 9.18
C LEU A 233 -16.18 3.50 10.63
N GLU A 234 -17.50 3.34 10.82
CA GLU A 234 -18.10 3.12 12.13
C GLU A 234 -17.62 1.79 12.74
N ASN A 235 -17.58 0.75 11.93
CA ASN A 235 -17.14 -0.58 12.35
C ASN A 235 -15.68 -0.60 12.78
N ILE A 236 -14.78 0.01 12.02
CA ILE A 236 -13.36 0.05 12.43
C ILE A 236 -13.17 0.93 13.66
N ASN A 237 -13.92 2.05 13.77
CA ASN A 237 -13.88 2.89 14.95
C ASN A 237 -14.34 2.15 16.21
N TYR A 238 -15.36 1.28 16.11
CA TYR A 238 -15.76 0.42 17.21
C TYR A 238 -14.64 -0.53 17.61
N GLU A 239 -14.03 -1.26 16.67
CA GLU A 239 -12.96 -2.21 16.94
C GLU A 239 -11.73 -1.55 17.59
N ILE A 240 -11.31 -0.38 17.11
CA ILE A 240 -10.19 0.36 17.69
C ILE A 240 -10.40 0.65 19.18
N ASN A 241 -11.64 0.89 19.59
CA ASN A 241 -11.95 1.27 20.96
C ASN A 241 -12.28 0.10 21.88
N HIS A 242 -12.58 -1.09 21.36
CA HIS A 242 -13.06 -2.21 22.14
C HIS A 242 -12.22 -3.49 22.02
N ASN A 243 -11.45 -3.62 20.98
CA ASN A 243 -10.61 -4.80 20.77
C ASN A 243 -9.20 -4.60 21.37
N LEU A 244 -8.84 -5.40 22.37
CA LEU A 244 -7.58 -5.29 23.11
C LEU A 244 -6.32 -5.37 22.22
N LEU A 245 -6.40 -5.96 21.04
CA LEU A 245 -5.29 -5.98 20.09
C LEU A 245 -5.20 -4.68 19.28
N LEU A 246 -6.27 -3.93 19.15
CA LEU A 246 -6.34 -2.75 18.28
C LEU A 246 -6.29 -1.42 19.05
N ILE A 247 -6.58 -1.44 20.35
CA ILE A 247 -6.53 -0.22 21.19
C ILE A 247 -5.12 0.39 21.13
N GLY A 248 -5.08 1.69 20.77
CA GLY A 248 -3.85 2.47 20.67
C GLY A 248 -3.02 2.21 19.41
N LYS A 249 -3.48 1.39 18.48
CA LYS A 249 -2.81 1.17 17.19
C LYS A 249 -2.96 2.34 16.24
N GLU A 250 -1.90 2.58 15.45
CA GLU A 250 -2.00 3.43 14.25
C GLU A 250 -2.90 2.72 13.24
N ILE A 251 -3.94 3.40 12.80
CA ILE A 251 -4.84 2.91 11.75
C ILE A 251 -4.69 3.80 10.53
N ARG A 252 -4.42 3.18 9.40
CA ARG A 252 -4.42 3.83 8.08
C ARG A 252 -5.69 3.45 7.34
N PHE A 253 -6.20 4.39 6.56
CA PHE A 253 -7.35 4.17 5.72
C PHE A 253 -6.94 4.18 4.25
N SER A 254 -7.48 3.24 3.50
CA SER A 254 -7.38 3.16 2.06
C SER A 254 -8.77 3.12 1.46
N PHE A 255 -8.91 3.61 0.24
CA PHE A 255 -10.15 3.54 -0.52
C PHE A 255 -9.94 2.61 -1.71
N PRO A 256 -10.97 1.84 -2.11
CA PRO A 256 -10.87 1.04 -3.31
C PRO A 256 -10.69 1.95 -4.52
N ILE A 257 -10.01 1.45 -5.54
CA ILE A 257 -9.95 2.13 -6.82
C ILE A 257 -11.36 2.08 -7.40
N GLN A 258 -11.94 3.24 -7.68
CA GLN A 258 -13.19 3.35 -8.42
C GLN A 258 -12.83 3.56 -9.90
N ASP A 259 -13.41 2.73 -10.78
CA ASP A 259 -13.32 2.89 -12.23
C ASP A 259 -14.08 4.14 -12.72
#